data_d05c41b811fa758947d1c0672c560970
#
_entry.id   d05c41b811fa758947d1c0672c560970
#
_cell.length_a   1.000
_cell.length_b   1.000
_cell.length_c   1.000
_cell.angle_alpha   90.00
_cell.angle_beta   90.00
_cell.angle_gamma   90.00
#
_symmetry.space_group_name_H-M   'P 1'
#
loop_
_entity.id
_entity.type
_entity.pdbx_description
1 polymer ?
#
loop_
_entity_poly.entity_id
_entity_poly.type
_entity_poly.pdbx_seq_one_letter_code
_entity_poly.pdbx_strand_id
1 'polypeptide(L)'
;MGELKPKKNQVYMQTWHAAGAFKKFGLDIIESEDDRDHEKLAWRKEAQNWDYLLCSSEEVREIYSNAFGVSEDIIYPIGIPRNDCFYDKEKILELKKYINSQIGNNLGKKIVLYAPTFRDNREFKLMFDFDKLYKELGDEYV
;
A
#
# COMPACT_ATOMS: atom_id res chain seq x y z
N MET A 1 16.60 9.77 -6.50
CA MET A 1 15.58 9.55 -7.54
C MET A 1 15.66 10.70 -8.52
N GLY A 2 15.61 10.45 -9.83
CA GLY A 2 15.64 11.52 -10.83
C GLY A 2 14.30 12.25 -10.87
N GLU A 3 14.30 13.55 -10.95
CA GLU A 3 13.08 14.34 -11.15
C GLU A 3 12.41 13.92 -12.47
N LEU A 4 11.22 13.32 -12.39
CA LEU A 4 10.37 13.12 -13.56
C LEU A 4 9.78 14.47 -13.94
N LYS A 5 10.19 15.00 -15.10
CA LYS A 5 9.60 16.22 -15.65
C LYS A 5 8.68 15.85 -16.80
N PRO A 6 7.38 16.07 -16.67
CA PRO A 6 6.47 15.83 -17.77
C PRO A 6 6.81 16.74 -18.97
N LYS A 7 6.68 16.21 -20.17
CA LYS A 7 6.82 17.00 -21.39
C LYS A 7 5.61 17.94 -21.55
N LYS A 8 5.75 18.99 -22.34
CA LYS A 8 4.64 19.86 -22.71
C LYS A 8 3.50 19.01 -23.28
N ASN A 9 2.28 19.21 -22.77
CA ASN A 9 1.06 18.49 -23.11
C ASN A 9 0.98 17.05 -22.57
N GLN A 10 1.77 16.67 -21.58
CA GLN A 10 1.58 15.43 -20.80
C GLN A 10 0.86 15.74 -19.51
N VAL A 11 0.00 14.81 -19.10
CA VAL A 11 -0.66 14.81 -17.80
C VAL A 11 0.11 13.86 -16.88
N TYR A 12 0.44 14.30 -15.68
CA TYR A 12 1.10 13.48 -14.69
C TYR A 12 0.11 13.13 -13.57
N MET A 13 -0.35 11.90 -13.57
CA MET A 13 -1.23 11.38 -12.55
C MET A 13 -0.43 10.48 -11.58
N GLN A 14 -0.44 10.84 -10.31
CA GLN A 14 0.12 10.02 -9.23
C GLN A 14 -0.99 9.15 -8.62
N THR A 15 -0.80 7.84 -8.65
CA THR A 15 -1.78 6.89 -8.11
C THR A 15 -1.43 6.39 -6.72
N TRP A 16 -0.21 6.69 -6.26
CA TRP A 16 0.37 6.15 -5.04
C TRP A 16 0.37 4.62 -5.00
N HIS A 17 0.66 4.03 -3.85
CA HIS A 17 0.74 2.57 -3.72
C HIS A 17 -0.03 2.02 -2.50
N ALA A 18 -0.45 2.87 -1.59
CA ALA A 18 -1.18 2.48 -0.39
C ALA A 18 -2.65 2.92 -0.49
N ALA A 19 -3.57 2.00 -0.18
CA ALA A 19 -4.99 2.31 -0.17
C ALA A 19 -5.41 3.11 1.07
N GLY A 20 -4.62 3.09 2.14
CA GLY A 20 -4.89 3.82 3.38
C GLY A 20 -3.67 4.56 3.91
N ALA A 21 -3.90 5.42 4.90
CA ALA A 21 -2.89 6.24 5.56
C ALA A 21 -2.62 5.75 7.00
N PHE A 22 -2.28 4.47 7.17
CA PHE A 22 -2.05 3.86 8.48
C PHE A 22 -0.69 4.19 9.12
N LYS A 23 0.22 4.75 8.35
CA LYS A 23 1.54 5.18 8.81
C LYS A 23 1.80 6.58 8.28
N LYS A 24 2.57 7.36 9.03
CA LYS A 24 3.12 8.62 8.51
C LYS A 24 3.98 8.33 7.28
N PHE A 25 3.92 9.18 6.28
CA PHE A 25 4.69 9.11 5.04
C PHE A 25 4.94 10.52 4.48
N GLY A 26 5.80 10.61 3.48
CA GLY A 26 6.12 11.88 2.86
C GLY A 26 6.69 12.89 3.86
N LEU A 27 6.15 14.09 3.86
CA LEU A 27 6.62 15.17 4.73
C LEU A 27 6.33 14.93 6.22
N ASP A 28 5.36 14.08 6.55
CA ASP A 28 4.96 13.80 7.93
C ASP A 28 5.92 12.86 8.68
N ILE A 29 6.81 12.14 7.96
CA ILE A 29 7.83 11.29 8.60
C ILE A 29 8.95 12.11 9.21
N ILE A 30 9.12 13.33 8.77
CA ILE A 30 10.35 14.08 8.96
C ILE A 30 10.28 14.84 10.27
N GLU A 31 10.67 14.17 11.36
CA GLU A 31 10.64 14.68 12.74
C GLU A 31 11.92 15.43 13.20
N SER A 32 13.03 15.37 12.43
CA SER A 32 14.29 16.04 12.81
C SER A 32 14.81 16.99 11.75
N GLU A 33 15.22 18.17 12.17
CA GLU A 33 15.55 19.29 11.29
C GLU A 33 16.87 19.15 10.52
N ASP A 34 17.83 18.32 10.93
CA ASP A 34 19.22 18.47 10.49
C ASP A 34 19.65 17.68 9.24
N ASP A 35 19.10 16.50 8.95
CA ASP A 35 19.67 15.66 7.87
C ASP A 35 18.74 15.39 6.67
N ARG A 36 17.49 15.84 6.70
CA ARG A 36 16.48 15.45 5.70
C ARG A 36 15.87 16.60 4.91
N ASP A 37 16.41 17.78 4.98
CA ASP A 37 15.90 18.92 4.18
C ASP A 37 16.03 18.66 2.67
N HIS A 38 17.05 17.91 2.26
CA HIS A 38 17.21 17.48 0.87
C HIS A 38 16.12 16.52 0.42
N GLU A 39 15.68 15.60 1.31
CA GLU A 39 14.60 14.67 1.01
C GLU A 39 13.26 15.40 0.94
N LYS A 40 12.98 16.29 1.88
CA LYS A 40 11.80 17.17 1.86
C LYS A 40 11.71 17.98 0.57
N LEU A 41 12.84 18.56 0.18
CA LEU A 41 12.92 19.38 -1.02
C LEU A 41 12.67 18.55 -2.28
N ALA A 42 13.23 17.32 -2.32
CA ALA A 42 13.03 16.40 -3.43
C ALA A 42 11.56 15.96 -3.56
N TRP A 43 10.91 15.62 -2.43
CA TRP A 43 9.49 15.28 -2.40
C TRP A 43 8.60 16.43 -2.88
N ARG A 44 8.82 17.64 -2.36
CA ARG A 44 8.07 18.84 -2.79
C ARG A 44 8.24 19.13 -4.27
N LYS A 45 9.47 19.02 -4.79
CA LYS A 45 9.74 19.26 -6.21
C LYS A 45 9.08 18.23 -7.11
N GLU A 46 9.06 16.98 -6.70
CA GLU A 46 8.36 15.93 -7.45
C GLU A 46 6.86 16.15 -7.46
N ALA A 47 6.29 16.42 -6.29
CA ALA A 47 4.86 16.66 -6.12
C ALA A 47 4.34 17.89 -6.87
N GLN A 48 5.17 18.92 -7.08
CA GLN A 48 4.83 20.10 -7.89
C GLN A 48 4.57 19.79 -9.37
N ASN A 49 5.01 18.63 -9.85
CA ASN A 49 4.77 18.21 -11.23
C ASN A 49 3.50 17.37 -11.42
N TRP A 50 2.77 17.09 -10.35
CA TRP A 50 1.57 16.29 -10.43
C TRP A 50 0.37 17.15 -10.81
N ASP A 51 -0.36 16.73 -11.83
CA ASP A 51 -1.64 17.32 -12.20
C ASP A 51 -2.79 16.71 -11.39
N TYR A 52 -2.66 15.41 -11.07
CA TYR A 52 -3.66 14.64 -10.31
C TYR A 52 -2.99 13.69 -9.32
N LEU A 53 -3.58 13.59 -8.15
CA LEU A 53 -3.24 12.59 -7.14
C LEU A 53 -4.50 11.81 -6.77
N LEU A 54 -4.46 10.48 -6.88
CA LEU A 54 -5.58 9.64 -6.50
C LEU A 54 -5.46 9.20 -5.05
N CYS A 55 -6.58 9.21 -4.34
CA CYS A 55 -6.68 8.63 -3.00
C CYS A 55 -7.92 7.72 -2.88
N SER A 56 -7.96 6.94 -1.81
CA SER A 56 -8.98 5.91 -1.61
C SER A 56 -10.35 6.49 -1.27
N SER A 57 -10.39 7.59 -0.51
CA SER A 57 -11.65 8.20 -0.05
C SER A 57 -11.42 9.64 0.39
N GLU A 58 -12.50 10.36 0.65
CA GLU A 58 -12.46 11.74 1.11
C GLU A 58 -11.76 11.90 2.46
N GLU A 59 -11.91 10.91 3.36
CA GLU A 59 -11.33 10.96 4.70
C GLU A 59 -9.78 10.98 4.71
N VAL A 60 -9.14 10.50 3.64
CA VAL A 60 -7.67 10.52 3.54
C VAL A 60 -7.13 11.68 2.71
N ARG A 61 -7.98 12.51 2.15
CA ARG A 61 -7.61 13.62 1.26
C ARG A 61 -6.71 14.63 1.95
N GLU A 62 -7.11 15.13 3.11
CA GLU A 62 -6.33 16.07 3.92
C GLU A 62 -4.97 15.46 4.33
N ILE A 63 -4.96 14.17 4.70
CA ILE A 63 -3.73 13.47 5.07
C ILE A 63 -2.75 13.45 3.88
N TYR A 64 -3.26 13.18 2.68
CA TYR A 64 -2.43 13.18 1.46
C TYR A 64 -1.93 14.58 1.11
N SER A 65 -2.79 15.61 1.27
CA SER A 65 -2.40 17.01 1.07
C SER A 65 -1.21 17.38 1.95
N ASN A 66 -1.28 17.07 3.24
CA ASN A 66 -0.23 17.36 4.21
C ASN A 66 1.04 16.55 3.93
N ALA A 67 0.90 15.24 3.72
CA ALA A 67 2.03 14.35 3.53
C ALA A 67 2.82 14.62 2.24
N PHE A 68 2.17 15.08 1.19
CA PHE A 68 2.83 15.41 -0.08
C PHE A 68 3.09 16.91 -0.28
N GLY A 69 2.47 17.76 0.52
CA GLY A 69 2.59 19.22 0.41
C GLY A 69 1.96 19.74 -0.87
N VAL A 70 0.82 19.20 -1.27
CA VAL A 70 0.06 19.58 -2.47
C VAL A 70 -1.33 20.13 -2.08
N SER A 71 -1.92 20.92 -2.98
CA SER A 71 -3.31 21.39 -2.80
C SER A 71 -4.28 20.21 -2.88
N GLU A 72 -5.34 20.25 -2.06
CA GLU A 72 -6.44 19.29 -2.13
C GLU A 72 -7.16 19.32 -3.48
N ASP A 73 -7.07 20.43 -4.23
CA ASP A 73 -7.72 20.57 -5.53
C ASP A 73 -7.24 19.54 -6.57
N ILE A 74 -6.00 19.04 -6.42
CA ILE A 74 -5.47 18.02 -7.30
C ILE A 74 -5.70 16.60 -6.79
N ILE A 75 -6.28 16.43 -5.59
CA ILE A 75 -6.51 15.13 -4.95
C ILE A 75 -7.93 14.64 -5.23
N TYR A 76 -8.03 13.48 -5.87
CA TYR A 76 -9.27 12.87 -6.29
C TYR A 76 -9.58 11.61 -5.51
N PRO A 77 -10.61 11.60 -4.66
CA PRO A 77 -10.99 10.46 -3.82
C PRO A 77 -11.86 9.46 -4.60
N ILE A 78 -11.32 8.93 -5.67
CA ILE A 78 -12.01 8.01 -6.60
C ILE A 78 -11.64 6.54 -6.43
N GLY A 79 -10.91 6.22 -5.38
CA GLY A 79 -10.44 4.87 -5.12
C GLY A 79 -9.05 4.60 -5.71
N ILE A 80 -8.62 3.36 -5.56
CA ILE A 80 -7.31 2.90 -6.04
C ILE A 80 -7.56 1.92 -7.19
N PRO A 81 -7.10 2.19 -8.43
CA PRO A 81 -7.37 1.35 -9.59
C PRO A 81 -7.00 -0.13 -9.41
N ARG A 82 -5.96 -0.41 -8.61
CA ARG A 82 -5.55 -1.78 -8.28
C ARG A 82 -6.64 -2.59 -7.60
N ASN A 83 -7.56 -1.94 -6.88
CA ASN A 83 -8.62 -2.61 -6.15
C ASN A 83 -9.77 -3.07 -7.03
N ASP A 84 -9.85 -2.63 -8.28
CA ASP A 84 -10.91 -2.99 -9.22
C ASP A 84 -10.96 -4.51 -9.44
N CYS A 85 -9.81 -5.18 -9.37
CA CYS A 85 -9.74 -6.64 -9.48
C CYS A 85 -10.57 -7.38 -8.40
N PHE A 86 -10.86 -6.76 -7.26
CA PHE A 86 -11.68 -7.36 -6.21
C PHE A 86 -13.18 -7.31 -6.49
N TYR A 87 -13.59 -6.58 -7.51
CA TYR A 87 -14.99 -6.51 -7.95
C TYR A 87 -15.29 -7.44 -9.11
N ASP A 88 -14.27 -8.02 -9.74
CA ASP A 88 -14.40 -9.05 -10.78
C ASP A 88 -14.59 -10.42 -10.14
N LYS A 89 -15.86 -10.85 -10.03
CA LYS A 89 -16.23 -12.10 -9.37
C LYS A 89 -15.68 -13.35 -10.09
N GLU A 90 -15.59 -13.32 -11.41
CA GLU A 90 -15.08 -14.45 -12.19
C GLU A 90 -13.58 -14.62 -11.95
N LYS A 91 -12.84 -13.53 -12.05
CA LYS A 91 -11.41 -13.51 -11.77
C LYS A 91 -11.06 -13.90 -10.32
N ILE A 92 -11.86 -13.44 -9.34
CA ILE A 92 -11.71 -13.87 -7.94
C ILE A 92 -11.88 -15.38 -7.82
N LEU A 93 -12.87 -15.97 -8.51
CA LEU A 93 -13.10 -17.41 -8.45
C LEU A 93 -11.94 -18.20 -9.06
N GLU A 94 -11.40 -17.74 -10.18
CA GLU A 94 -10.22 -18.33 -10.81
C GLU A 94 -8.99 -18.24 -9.90
N LEU A 95 -8.73 -17.07 -9.32
CA LEU A 95 -7.61 -16.86 -8.39
C LEU A 95 -7.74 -17.73 -7.15
N LYS A 96 -8.94 -17.91 -6.59
CA LYS A 96 -9.17 -18.82 -5.46
C LYS A 96 -8.83 -20.27 -5.83
N LYS A 97 -9.24 -20.73 -6.99
CA LYS A 97 -8.90 -22.07 -7.47
C LYS A 97 -7.39 -22.23 -7.64
N TYR A 98 -6.76 -21.24 -8.26
CA TYR A 98 -5.31 -21.21 -8.45
C TYR A 98 -4.56 -21.25 -7.12
N ILE A 99 -4.89 -20.38 -6.15
CA ILE A 99 -4.25 -20.34 -4.83
C ILE A 99 -4.43 -21.68 -4.11
N ASN A 100 -5.65 -22.22 -4.08
CA ASN A 100 -5.91 -23.52 -3.46
C ASN A 100 -5.07 -24.65 -4.05
N SER A 101 -4.86 -24.63 -5.36
CA SER A 101 -3.98 -25.62 -6.02
C SER A 101 -2.52 -25.46 -5.65
N GLN A 102 -2.03 -24.22 -5.48
CA GLN A 102 -0.63 -23.95 -5.12
C GLN A 102 -0.29 -24.35 -3.68
N ILE A 103 -1.22 -24.15 -2.76
CA ILE A 103 -1.02 -24.50 -1.33
C ILE A 103 -1.50 -25.90 -0.98
N GLY A 104 -1.97 -26.67 -1.96
CA GLY A 104 -2.48 -28.02 -1.72
C GLY A 104 -3.78 -28.06 -0.89
N ASN A 105 -4.56 -26.99 -0.87
CA ASN A 105 -5.80 -26.91 -0.10
C ASN A 105 -6.94 -27.66 -0.81
N ASN A 106 -6.83 -28.99 -0.87
CA ASN A 106 -7.83 -29.85 -1.52
C ASN A 106 -9.10 -30.03 -0.70
N LEU A 107 -9.08 -29.69 0.59
CA LEU A 107 -10.19 -29.87 1.52
C LEU A 107 -11.03 -28.60 1.70
N GLY A 108 -10.69 -27.52 1.01
CA GLY A 108 -11.42 -26.25 1.10
C GLY A 108 -11.31 -25.57 2.47
N LYS A 109 -10.24 -25.81 3.19
CA LYS A 109 -9.96 -25.18 4.49
C LYS A 109 -9.87 -23.67 4.36
N LYS A 110 -10.12 -22.97 5.43
CA LYS A 110 -9.90 -21.51 5.50
C LYS A 110 -8.39 -21.22 5.45
N ILE A 111 -8.01 -20.17 4.75
CA ILE A 111 -6.60 -19.78 4.61
C ILE A 111 -6.27 -18.69 5.62
N VAL A 112 -5.18 -18.90 6.37
CA VAL A 112 -4.59 -17.89 7.26
C VAL A 112 -3.27 -17.43 6.67
N LEU A 113 -3.19 -16.15 6.31
CA LEU A 113 -1.97 -15.52 5.83
C LEU A 113 -1.26 -14.78 6.97
N TYR A 114 -0.08 -15.27 7.37
CA TYR A 114 0.79 -14.54 8.26
C TYR A 114 1.81 -13.72 7.46
N ALA A 115 1.59 -12.41 7.39
CA ALA A 115 2.42 -11.48 6.62
C ALA A 115 2.94 -10.35 7.53
N PRO A 116 3.94 -10.61 8.38
CA PRO A 116 4.47 -9.60 9.29
C PRO A 116 5.15 -8.46 8.54
N THR A 117 5.08 -7.26 9.11
CA THR A 117 5.76 -6.09 8.56
C THR A 117 7.27 -6.26 8.63
N PHE A 118 7.95 -6.03 7.51
CA PHE A 118 9.40 -5.92 7.45
C PHE A 118 9.88 -4.81 8.40
N ARG A 119 10.99 -5.07 9.09
CA ARG A 119 11.63 -4.11 10.00
C ARG A 119 13.13 -4.13 9.76
N ASP A 120 13.68 -2.97 9.45
CA ASP A 120 15.13 -2.81 9.33
C ASP A 120 15.83 -3.15 10.66
N ASN A 121 16.96 -3.82 10.57
CA ASN A 121 17.87 -4.11 11.68
C ASN A 121 17.29 -4.94 12.85
N ARG A 122 16.23 -5.71 12.64
CA ARG A 122 15.73 -6.66 13.62
C ARG A 122 15.68 -8.06 13.04
N GLU A 123 16.21 -9.03 13.76
CA GLU A 123 15.98 -10.42 13.44
C GLU A 123 14.50 -10.73 13.46
N PHE A 124 14.03 -11.42 12.43
CA PHE A 124 12.66 -11.90 12.40
C PHE A 124 12.50 -12.97 13.50
N LYS A 125 11.68 -12.65 14.48
CA LYS A 125 11.30 -13.59 15.52
C LYS A 125 9.84 -13.98 15.34
N LEU A 126 9.63 -15.24 15.10
CA LEU A 126 8.30 -15.80 15.08
C LEU A 126 7.67 -15.67 16.48
N MET A 127 6.48 -15.08 16.58
CA MET A 127 5.82 -14.76 17.85
C MET A 127 4.88 -15.86 18.33
N PHE A 128 4.77 -16.95 17.60
CA PHE A 128 3.89 -18.08 17.93
C PHE A 128 4.54 -19.42 17.57
N ASP A 129 4.02 -20.47 18.18
CA ASP A 129 4.42 -21.86 18.00
C ASP A 129 3.57 -22.48 16.89
N PHE A 130 4.19 -22.86 15.77
CA PHE A 130 3.50 -23.43 14.62
C PHE A 130 2.91 -24.82 14.94
N ASP A 131 3.60 -25.65 15.72
CA ASP A 131 3.13 -26.99 16.04
C ASP A 131 1.86 -26.93 16.90
N LYS A 132 1.84 -25.99 17.85
CA LYS A 132 0.66 -25.72 18.66
C LYS A 132 -0.49 -25.17 17.81
N LEU A 133 -0.20 -24.21 16.94
CA LEU A 133 -1.19 -23.61 16.06
C LEU A 133 -1.81 -24.67 15.14
N TYR A 134 -0.96 -25.50 14.52
CA TYR A 134 -1.42 -26.57 13.65
C TYR A 134 -2.27 -27.61 14.38
N LYS A 135 -1.88 -27.97 15.60
CA LYS A 135 -2.64 -28.92 16.43
C LYS A 135 -4.03 -28.39 16.81
N GLU A 136 -4.13 -27.09 17.05
CA GLU A 136 -5.40 -26.47 17.49
C GLU A 136 -6.30 -26.08 16.31
N LEU A 137 -5.74 -25.65 15.20
CA LEU A 137 -6.48 -25.05 14.09
C LEU A 137 -6.34 -25.79 12.75
N GLY A 138 -5.46 -26.77 12.66
CA GLY A 138 -5.10 -27.43 11.40
C GLY A 138 -6.25 -28.23 10.74
N ASP A 139 -7.32 -28.53 11.47
CA ASP A 139 -8.52 -29.15 10.89
C ASP A 139 -9.34 -28.18 10.05
N GLU A 140 -9.42 -26.92 10.46
CA GLU A 140 -10.23 -25.89 9.78
C GLU A 140 -9.40 -24.96 8.86
N TYR A 141 -8.11 -24.80 9.15
CA TYR A 141 -7.25 -23.79 8.54
C TYR A 141 -6.01 -24.40 7.87
N VAL A 142 -5.50 -23.67 6.91
CA VAL A 142 -4.24 -23.89 6.21
C VAL A 142 -3.51 -22.58 6.01
#